data_7a8ce0b33ffbc7b00f7a7fb4107cc319
#
_entry.id   7a8ce0b33ffbc7b00f7a7fb4107cc319
#
_cell.length_a   1.000
_cell.length_b   1.000
_cell.length_c   1.000
_cell.angle_alpha   90.00
_cell.angle_beta   90.00
_cell.angle_gamma   90.00
#
_symmetry.space_group_name_H-M   'P 1'
#
loop_
_entity.id
_entity.type
_entity.pdbx_description
1 polymer ?
#
loop_
_entity_poly.entity_id
_entity_poly.type
_entity_poly.pdbx_seq_one_letter_code
_entity_poly.pdbx_strand_id
1 'polypeptide(L)'
;EGRDIMIVPPEDVKKYFGVKPGIDVPIVYKNEMMGAIGITGIPRDVRPAILIAKMAFETMLEYDYYQQSIAKKSSELNLFRDYLIYSETKHPDDLRALAHRLNYKTNLFRVPILLELSNTIYSDDKLFLLELKNHFHENDMILTTHEGDILIFKYVQENKDEILIRINRELENFIDSINSIFY
;
A
#
# COMPACT_ATOMS: atom_id res chain seq x y z
N GLU A 1 -18.48 -18.20 21.41
CA GLU A 1 -19.75 -17.46 21.51
C GLU A 1 -19.50 -16.07 20.95
N GLY A 2 -20.39 -15.57 20.04
CA GLY A 2 -20.29 -14.24 19.45
C GLY A 2 -20.00 -14.19 17.94
N ARG A 3 -19.79 -15.32 17.28
CA ARG A 3 -19.60 -15.38 15.82
C ARG A 3 -20.88 -15.70 15.03
N ASP A 4 -21.96 -16.01 15.71
CA ASP A 4 -23.21 -16.41 15.08
C ASP A 4 -24.22 -15.28 15.03
N ILE A 5 -25.11 -15.35 14.03
CA ILE A 5 -26.23 -14.43 13.90
C ILE A 5 -27.19 -14.67 15.06
N MET A 6 -27.46 -13.63 15.85
CA MET A 6 -28.47 -13.70 16.90
C MET A 6 -29.81 -13.18 16.39
N ILE A 7 -30.86 -13.98 16.54
CA ILE A 7 -32.22 -13.63 16.12
C ILE A 7 -33.11 -13.64 17.36
N VAL A 8 -33.82 -12.54 17.59
CA VAL A 8 -34.82 -12.44 18.66
C VAL A 8 -36.21 -12.27 17.99
N PRO A 9 -36.97 -13.33 17.85
CA PRO A 9 -38.32 -13.24 17.31
C PRO A 9 -39.30 -12.60 18.30
N PRO A 10 -40.45 -12.05 17.84
CA PRO A 10 -41.40 -11.36 18.71
C PRO A 10 -41.90 -12.20 19.91
N GLU A 11 -42.04 -13.52 19.74
CA GLU A 11 -42.48 -14.46 20.77
C GLU A 11 -41.45 -14.62 21.90
N ASP A 12 -40.17 -14.41 21.64
CA ASP A 12 -39.09 -14.57 22.60
C ASP A 12 -38.73 -13.32 23.38
N VAL A 13 -39.25 -12.17 22.98
CA VAL A 13 -39.00 -10.86 23.64
C VAL A 13 -39.33 -10.91 25.14
N LYS A 14 -40.37 -11.64 25.52
CA LYS A 14 -40.78 -11.76 26.93
C LYS A 14 -39.79 -12.54 27.81
N LYS A 15 -38.87 -13.27 27.19
CA LYS A 15 -37.83 -14.05 27.91
C LYS A 15 -36.66 -13.17 28.35
N TYR A 16 -36.50 -11.97 27.77
CA TYR A 16 -35.36 -11.10 27.98
C TYR A 16 -35.82 -9.71 28.39
N PHE A 17 -35.28 -9.18 29.47
CA PHE A 17 -35.64 -7.84 29.94
C PHE A 17 -35.05 -6.75 29.06
N GLY A 18 -35.89 -5.82 28.57
CA GLY A 18 -35.47 -4.68 27.78
C GLY A 18 -35.07 -4.96 26.33
N VAL A 19 -35.26 -6.19 25.84
CA VAL A 19 -34.93 -6.60 24.48
C VAL A 19 -36.12 -6.36 23.54
N LYS A 20 -35.84 -5.93 22.32
CA LYS A 20 -36.82 -5.81 21.23
C LYS A 20 -36.58 -6.90 20.18
N PRO A 21 -37.63 -7.26 19.39
CA PRO A 21 -37.41 -8.19 18.29
C PRO A 21 -36.40 -7.62 17.31
N GLY A 22 -35.53 -8.47 16.76
CA GLY A 22 -34.50 -7.99 15.86
C GLY A 22 -33.50 -9.07 15.45
N ILE A 23 -32.49 -8.65 14.74
CA ILE A 23 -31.35 -9.46 14.32
C ILE A 23 -30.06 -8.72 14.63
N ASP A 24 -29.10 -9.41 15.25
CA ASP A 24 -27.72 -8.97 15.42
C ASP A 24 -26.80 -9.87 14.60
N VAL A 25 -25.91 -9.26 13.83
CA VAL A 25 -24.92 -9.97 13.01
C VAL A 25 -23.52 -9.53 13.37
N PRO A 26 -22.56 -10.45 13.51
CA PRO A 26 -21.18 -10.09 13.77
C PRO A 26 -20.55 -9.47 12.51
N ILE A 27 -19.69 -8.47 12.74
CA ILE A 27 -18.76 -7.93 11.74
C ILE A 27 -17.43 -8.63 11.96
N VAL A 28 -16.94 -9.30 10.93
CA VAL A 28 -15.69 -10.06 11.00
C VAL A 28 -14.71 -9.54 9.96
N TYR A 29 -13.47 -9.31 10.38
CA TYR A 29 -12.37 -8.97 9.50
C TYR A 29 -11.15 -9.85 9.80
N LYS A 30 -10.57 -10.48 8.78
CA LYS A 30 -9.43 -11.41 8.90
C LYS A 30 -9.62 -12.48 9.99
N ASN A 31 -10.83 -13.00 10.08
CA ASN A 31 -11.24 -14.01 11.06
C ASN A 31 -11.29 -13.51 12.53
N GLU A 32 -11.22 -12.20 12.74
CA GLU A 32 -11.38 -11.56 14.05
C GLU A 32 -12.72 -10.81 14.11
N MET A 33 -13.40 -10.89 15.25
CA MET A 33 -14.65 -10.17 15.48
C MET A 33 -14.35 -8.71 15.79
N MET A 34 -14.75 -7.80 14.91
CA MET A 34 -14.56 -6.36 15.06
C MET A 34 -15.70 -5.68 15.80
N GLY A 35 -16.89 -6.29 15.76
CA GLY A 35 -18.08 -5.76 16.39
C GLY A 35 -19.33 -6.51 15.96
N ALA A 36 -20.50 -5.90 16.20
CA ALA A 36 -21.78 -6.41 15.74
C ALA A 36 -22.70 -5.27 15.30
N ILE A 37 -23.58 -5.58 14.34
CA ILE A 37 -24.65 -4.67 13.90
C ILE A 37 -25.97 -5.31 14.29
N GLY A 38 -26.86 -4.51 14.93
CA GLY A 38 -28.22 -4.90 15.26
C GLY A 38 -29.26 -4.06 14.54
N ILE A 39 -30.33 -4.70 14.07
CA ILE A 39 -31.54 -4.03 13.57
C ILE A 39 -32.76 -4.52 14.32
N THR A 40 -33.50 -3.58 14.91
CA THR A 40 -34.79 -3.83 15.57
C THR A 40 -35.89 -3.93 14.52
N GLY A 41 -36.73 -4.94 14.63
CA GLY A 41 -37.85 -5.18 13.74
C GLY A 41 -38.24 -6.64 13.68
N ILE A 42 -39.24 -6.97 12.87
CA ILE A 42 -39.61 -8.38 12.61
C ILE A 42 -38.44 -9.01 11.86
N PRO A 43 -37.81 -10.10 12.37
CA PRO A 43 -36.60 -10.67 11.78
C PRO A 43 -36.68 -10.98 10.29
N ARG A 44 -37.83 -11.45 9.84
CA ARG A 44 -38.08 -11.75 8.41
C ARG A 44 -37.95 -10.53 7.54
N ASP A 45 -38.44 -9.37 8.01
CA ASP A 45 -38.52 -8.14 7.23
C ASP A 45 -37.19 -7.39 7.23
N VAL A 46 -36.44 -7.43 8.35
CA VAL A 46 -35.18 -6.67 8.51
C VAL A 46 -33.94 -7.46 8.04
N ARG A 47 -34.06 -8.77 7.79
CA ARG A 47 -32.96 -9.63 7.40
C ARG A 47 -32.22 -9.17 6.14
N PRO A 48 -32.88 -8.75 5.03
CA PRO A 48 -32.17 -8.24 3.87
C PRO A 48 -31.37 -6.98 4.19
N ALA A 49 -31.94 -6.06 4.96
CA ALA A 49 -31.30 -4.80 5.31
C ALA A 49 -30.05 -4.99 6.17
N ILE A 50 -30.10 -5.89 7.18
CA ILE A 50 -28.93 -6.13 8.04
C ILE A 50 -27.80 -6.81 7.29
N LEU A 51 -28.11 -7.70 6.33
CA LEU A 51 -27.07 -8.34 5.52
C LEU A 51 -26.37 -7.34 4.59
N ILE A 52 -27.13 -6.42 3.98
CA ILE A 52 -26.56 -5.32 3.20
C ILE A 52 -25.69 -4.44 4.08
N ALA A 53 -26.19 -4.04 5.26
CA ALA A 53 -25.40 -3.25 6.21
C ALA A 53 -24.10 -3.95 6.62
N LYS A 54 -24.18 -5.26 6.95
CA LYS A 54 -22.99 -6.07 7.26
C LYS A 54 -21.96 -6.01 6.13
N MET A 55 -22.38 -6.31 4.90
CA MET A 55 -21.50 -6.27 3.73
C MET A 55 -20.87 -4.88 3.53
N ALA A 56 -21.65 -3.81 3.68
CA ALA A 56 -21.13 -2.45 3.56
C ALA A 56 -20.07 -2.14 4.61
N PHE A 57 -20.30 -2.50 5.88
CA PHE A 57 -19.32 -2.26 6.95
C PHE A 57 -18.06 -3.12 6.77
N GLU A 58 -18.17 -4.38 6.40
CA GLU A 58 -17.01 -5.23 6.13
C GLU A 58 -16.18 -4.69 4.96
N THR A 59 -16.82 -4.21 3.89
CA THR A 59 -16.13 -3.55 2.76
C THR A 59 -15.45 -2.24 3.19
N MET A 60 -16.10 -1.42 4.01
CA MET A 60 -15.48 -0.19 4.55
C MET A 60 -14.26 -0.49 5.41
N LEU A 61 -14.33 -1.51 6.27
CA LEU A 61 -13.18 -1.95 7.07
C LEU A 61 -12.02 -2.40 6.18
N GLU A 62 -12.28 -3.23 5.16
CA GLU A 62 -11.27 -3.66 4.21
C GLU A 62 -10.60 -2.47 3.52
N TYR A 63 -11.40 -1.49 3.08
CA TYR A 63 -10.90 -0.27 2.46
C TYR A 63 -10.02 0.54 3.41
N ASP A 64 -10.46 0.77 4.65
CA ASP A 64 -9.71 1.53 5.65
C ASP A 64 -8.37 0.86 5.99
N TYR A 65 -8.36 -0.45 6.21
CA TYR A 65 -7.13 -1.20 6.45
C TYR A 65 -6.18 -1.16 5.24
N TYR A 66 -6.73 -1.23 4.03
CA TYR A 66 -5.94 -1.09 2.81
C TYR A 66 -5.29 0.30 2.71
N GLN A 67 -6.04 1.36 2.95
CA GLN A 67 -5.53 2.74 2.96
C GLN A 67 -4.44 2.95 4.03
N GLN A 68 -4.66 2.44 5.24
CA GLN A 68 -3.67 2.49 6.32
C GLN A 68 -2.38 1.75 5.96
N SER A 69 -2.50 0.60 5.29
CA SER A 69 -1.33 -0.18 4.85
C SER A 69 -0.50 0.55 3.80
N ILE A 70 -1.17 1.22 2.84
CA ILE A 70 -0.51 2.07 1.83
C ILE A 70 0.18 3.25 2.50
N ALA A 71 -0.51 3.97 3.37
CA ALA A 71 0.05 5.13 4.07
C ALA A 71 1.27 4.75 4.91
N LYS A 72 1.21 3.62 5.63
CA LYS A 72 2.33 3.10 6.40
C LYS A 72 3.53 2.77 5.51
N LYS A 73 3.31 2.06 4.40
CA LYS A 73 4.37 1.69 3.46
C LYS A 73 5.00 2.92 2.82
N SER A 74 4.19 3.92 2.45
CA SER A 74 4.68 5.20 1.93
C SER A 74 5.53 5.95 2.96
N SER A 75 5.08 6.00 4.21
CA SER A 75 5.85 6.63 5.30
C SER A 75 7.19 5.93 5.56
N GLU A 76 7.20 4.59 5.58
CA GLU A 76 8.44 3.81 5.73
C GLU A 76 9.40 4.02 4.55
N LEU A 77 8.88 4.13 3.33
CA LEU A 77 9.69 4.40 2.14
C LEU A 77 10.30 5.81 2.17
N ASN A 78 9.52 6.82 2.58
CA ASN A 78 10.02 8.18 2.77
C ASN A 78 11.11 8.24 3.84
N LEU A 79 10.90 7.57 4.98
CA LEU A 79 11.91 7.50 6.03
C LEU A 79 13.20 6.81 5.54
N PHE A 80 13.07 5.73 4.77
CA PHE A 80 14.20 5.02 4.18
C PHE A 80 14.98 5.90 3.20
N ARG A 81 14.26 6.64 2.33
CA ARG A 81 14.84 7.64 1.44
C ARG A 81 15.65 8.67 2.21
N ASP A 82 15.06 9.23 3.27
CA ASP A 82 15.67 10.29 4.07
C ASP A 82 16.95 9.79 4.76
N TYR A 83 16.95 8.56 5.22
CA TYR A 83 18.16 7.92 5.74
C TYR A 83 19.23 7.72 4.67
N LEU A 84 18.85 7.32 3.45
CA LEU A 84 19.81 7.05 2.38
C LEU A 84 20.43 8.34 1.79
N ILE A 85 19.65 9.42 1.67
CA ILE A 85 20.04 10.62 0.94
C ILE A 85 20.55 11.71 1.87
N TYR A 86 19.87 11.96 2.99
CA TYR A 86 20.03 13.16 3.80
C TYR A 86 20.63 12.92 5.19
N SER A 87 20.72 11.67 5.63
CA SER A 87 21.19 11.40 6.99
C SER A 87 22.63 10.90 7.02
N GLU A 88 23.47 11.54 7.86
CA GLU A 88 24.61 10.85 8.42
C GLU A 88 24.10 9.70 9.29
N THR A 89 24.24 8.46 8.84
CA THR A 89 23.68 7.27 9.47
C THR A 89 24.27 7.06 10.85
N LYS A 90 23.61 7.60 11.87
CA LYS A 90 23.99 7.40 13.29
C LYS A 90 23.53 6.02 13.80
N HIS A 91 22.56 5.38 13.14
CA HIS A 91 21.95 4.12 13.57
C HIS A 91 21.81 3.13 12.41
N PRO A 92 22.88 2.43 12.01
CA PRO A 92 22.87 1.48 10.88
C PRO A 92 21.90 0.32 11.09
N ASP A 93 21.59 -0.05 12.33
CA ASP A 93 20.65 -1.15 12.61
C ASP A 93 19.19 -0.75 12.33
N ASP A 94 18.82 0.50 12.58
CA ASP A 94 17.49 1.02 12.24
C ASP A 94 17.28 1.04 10.71
N LEU A 95 18.32 1.43 9.98
CA LEU A 95 18.30 1.39 8.51
C LEU A 95 18.17 -0.04 7.97
N ARG A 96 18.88 -1.01 8.57
CA ARG A 96 18.76 -2.42 8.19
C ARG A 96 17.37 -2.98 8.49
N ALA A 97 16.81 -2.65 9.65
CA ALA A 97 15.46 -3.08 10.02
C ALA A 97 14.40 -2.51 9.05
N LEU A 98 14.56 -1.24 8.67
CA LEU A 98 13.68 -0.57 7.70
C LEU A 98 13.83 -1.17 6.30
N ALA A 99 15.05 -1.41 5.83
CA ALA A 99 15.34 -2.12 4.58
C ALA A 99 14.67 -3.49 4.52
N HIS A 100 14.74 -4.26 5.62
CA HIS A 100 14.09 -5.57 5.72
C HIS A 100 12.57 -5.47 5.62
N ARG A 101 11.92 -4.52 6.29
CA ARG A 101 10.46 -4.30 6.21
C ARG A 101 10.02 -3.90 4.81
N LEU A 102 10.83 -3.13 4.10
CA LEU A 102 10.59 -2.72 2.71
C LEU A 102 10.96 -3.80 1.69
N ASN A 103 11.42 -4.96 2.15
CA ASN A 103 11.94 -6.04 1.31
C ASN A 103 13.11 -5.58 0.39
N TYR A 104 13.92 -4.63 0.89
CA TYR A 104 15.08 -4.14 0.17
C TYR A 104 16.29 -5.03 0.43
N LYS A 105 16.83 -5.60 -0.63
CA LYS A 105 18.00 -6.50 -0.55
C LYS A 105 19.28 -5.68 -0.40
N THR A 106 19.82 -5.60 0.81
CA THR A 106 21.01 -4.80 1.14
C THR A 106 22.33 -5.39 0.62
N ASN A 107 22.32 -6.65 0.22
CA ASN A 107 23.49 -7.37 -0.30
C ASN A 107 23.70 -7.23 -1.82
N LEU A 108 22.90 -6.43 -2.51
CA LEU A 108 23.02 -6.17 -3.93
C LEU A 108 23.83 -4.91 -4.20
N PHE A 109 24.74 -4.97 -5.17
CA PHE A 109 25.41 -3.77 -5.66
C PHE A 109 24.46 -2.93 -6.49
N ARG A 110 24.46 -1.61 -6.26
CA ARG A 110 23.62 -0.67 -6.99
C ARG A 110 24.39 0.60 -7.33
N VAL A 111 24.07 1.14 -8.48
CA VAL A 111 24.57 2.45 -8.93
C VAL A 111 23.45 3.46 -8.74
N PRO A 112 23.66 4.56 -7.99
CA PRO A 112 22.68 5.63 -7.89
C PRO A 112 22.65 6.44 -9.20
N ILE A 113 21.44 6.72 -9.69
CA ILE A 113 21.19 7.55 -10.87
C ILE A 113 20.19 8.61 -10.47
N LEU A 114 20.50 9.86 -10.68
CA LEU A 114 19.59 10.99 -10.47
C LEU A 114 19.00 11.41 -11.81
N LEU A 115 17.68 11.43 -11.91
CA LEU A 115 16.94 12.00 -13.03
C LEU A 115 16.32 13.33 -12.55
N GLU A 116 16.88 14.43 -13.04
CA GLU A 116 16.30 15.75 -12.84
C GLU A 116 15.14 15.94 -13.82
N LEU A 117 13.95 16.21 -13.28
CA LEU A 117 12.74 16.36 -14.09
C LEU A 117 12.58 17.81 -14.57
N SER A 118 12.24 17.96 -15.87
CA SER A 118 11.87 19.26 -16.40
C SER A 118 10.51 19.72 -15.87
N ASN A 119 10.23 21.02 -15.94
CA ASN A 119 8.97 21.62 -15.46
C ASN A 119 7.70 21.08 -16.14
N THR A 120 7.83 20.23 -17.15
CA THR A 120 6.71 19.63 -17.91
C THR A 120 6.37 18.21 -17.43
N ILE A 121 7.26 17.56 -16.67
CA ILE A 121 7.07 16.20 -16.17
C ILE A 121 7.12 16.24 -14.64
N TYR A 122 6.09 15.72 -14.01
CA TYR A 122 6.00 15.61 -12.56
C TYR A 122 6.26 14.19 -12.09
N SER A 123 6.91 14.04 -10.95
CA SER A 123 7.26 12.74 -10.37
C SER A 123 6.05 11.86 -10.01
N ASP A 124 4.84 12.42 -9.95
CA ASP A 124 3.59 11.72 -9.68
C ASP A 124 2.74 11.49 -10.94
N ASP A 125 3.24 11.88 -12.12
CA ASP A 125 2.58 11.59 -13.38
C ASP A 125 2.46 10.09 -13.61
N LYS A 126 1.23 9.63 -13.83
CA LYS A 126 0.93 8.18 -13.94
C LYS A 126 1.59 7.52 -15.14
N LEU A 127 1.68 8.22 -16.28
CA LEU A 127 2.32 7.68 -17.48
C LEU A 127 3.83 7.59 -17.28
N PHE A 128 4.42 8.62 -16.69
CA PHE A 128 5.83 8.64 -16.34
C PHE A 128 6.20 7.51 -15.36
N LEU A 129 5.42 7.34 -14.29
CA LEU A 129 5.63 6.26 -13.32
C LEU A 129 5.43 4.86 -13.92
N LEU A 130 4.52 4.72 -14.88
CA LEU A 130 4.33 3.46 -15.59
C LEU A 130 5.56 3.13 -16.44
N GLU A 131 6.06 4.12 -17.16
CA GLU A 131 7.24 3.97 -18.01
C GLU A 131 8.50 3.65 -17.21
N LEU A 132 8.69 4.31 -16.07
CA LEU A 132 9.74 3.94 -15.12
C LEU A 132 9.66 2.46 -14.70
N LYS A 133 8.47 1.96 -14.39
CA LYS A 133 8.29 0.56 -13.99
C LYS A 133 8.56 -0.42 -15.12
N ASN A 134 8.31 -0.03 -16.37
CA ASN A 134 8.55 -0.88 -17.53
C ASN A 134 10.05 -1.02 -17.86
N HIS A 135 10.84 0.02 -17.58
CA HIS A 135 12.27 0.06 -17.92
C HIS A 135 13.19 -0.42 -16.80
N PHE A 136 12.72 -0.41 -15.54
CA PHE A 136 13.55 -0.77 -14.40
C PHE A 136 13.15 -2.11 -13.80
N HIS A 137 14.16 -2.87 -13.33
CA HIS A 137 14.01 -4.23 -12.84
C HIS A 137 13.46 -4.23 -11.40
N GLU A 138 12.86 -5.34 -10.98
CA GLU A 138 12.34 -5.54 -9.60
C GLU A 138 13.37 -5.36 -8.47
N ASN A 139 14.66 -5.52 -8.76
CA ASN A 139 15.75 -5.30 -7.82
C ASN A 139 16.27 -3.85 -7.82
N ASP A 140 15.79 -3.01 -8.73
CA ASP A 140 16.04 -1.58 -8.73
C ASP A 140 15.15 -0.91 -7.67
N MET A 141 15.60 0.18 -7.11
CA MET A 141 14.83 0.97 -6.18
C MET A 141 14.65 2.38 -6.73
N ILE A 142 13.41 2.82 -6.82
CA ILE A 142 13.05 4.12 -7.34
C ILE A 142 12.46 4.95 -6.19
N LEU A 143 13.03 6.11 -5.93
CA LEU A 143 12.63 7.05 -4.88
C LEU A 143 12.43 8.43 -5.50
N THR A 144 11.50 9.20 -4.94
CA THR A 144 11.34 10.61 -5.28
C THR A 144 12.07 11.45 -4.23
N THR A 145 12.91 12.41 -4.64
CA THR A 145 13.59 13.34 -3.74
C THR A 145 12.62 14.38 -3.17
N HIS A 146 13.06 15.21 -2.23
CA HIS A 146 12.24 16.32 -1.72
C HIS A 146 12.03 17.43 -2.76
N GLU A 147 12.97 17.56 -3.69
CA GLU A 147 12.90 18.50 -4.82
C GLU A 147 11.97 18.03 -5.95
N GLY A 148 11.52 16.77 -5.90
CA GLY A 148 10.65 16.17 -6.90
C GLY A 148 11.40 15.38 -7.98
N ASP A 149 12.71 15.29 -7.92
CA ASP A 149 13.52 14.48 -8.83
C ASP A 149 13.40 12.99 -8.51
N ILE A 150 13.81 12.14 -9.44
CA ILE A 150 13.80 10.70 -9.28
C ILE A 150 15.21 10.19 -9.04
N LEU A 151 15.39 9.50 -7.91
CA LEU A 151 16.61 8.79 -7.58
C LEU A 151 16.39 7.28 -7.78
N ILE A 152 17.21 6.68 -8.65
CA ILE A 152 17.15 5.25 -8.96
C ILE A 152 18.43 4.59 -8.44
N PHE A 153 18.29 3.60 -7.59
CA PHE A 153 19.38 2.69 -7.22
C PHE A 153 19.34 1.48 -8.17
N LYS A 154 20.05 1.59 -9.27
CA LYS A 154 20.10 0.57 -10.34
C LYS A 154 20.91 -0.64 -9.91
N TYR A 155 20.29 -1.82 -9.88
CA TYR A 155 20.97 -3.09 -9.63
C TYR A 155 21.97 -3.41 -10.73
N VAL A 156 23.17 -3.81 -10.33
CA VAL A 156 24.25 -4.22 -11.23
C VAL A 156 24.84 -5.58 -10.80
N GLN A 157 25.11 -6.42 -11.77
CA GLN A 157 25.88 -7.64 -11.54
C GLN A 157 27.38 -7.29 -11.53
N GLU A 158 28.20 -8.09 -10.84
CA GLU A 158 29.60 -7.77 -10.48
C GLU A 158 30.59 -7.50 -11.64
N ASN A 159 30.20 -7.58 -12.90
CA ASN A 159 31.11 -7.35 -14.03
C ASN A 159 31.27 -5.86 -14.31
N LYS A 160 32.39 -5.27 -13.83
CA LYS A 160 32.60 -3.81 -13.74
C LYS A 160 32.78 -3.10 -15.08
N ASP A 161 33.36 -3.74 -16.08
CA ASP A 161 33.89 -3.03 -17.27
C ASP A 161 32.79 -2.61 -18.28
N GLU A 162 31.62 -3.23 -18.26
CA GLU A 162 30.51 -2.93 -19.16
C GLU A 162 29.30 -2.26 -18.49
N ILE A 163 29.36 -2.05 -17.18
CA ILE A 163 28.22 -1.56 -16.38
C ILE A 163 27.75 -0.20 -16.87
N LEU A 164 28.66 0.75 -17.01
CA LEU A 164 28.33 2.11 -17.43
C LEU A 164 27.76 2.17 -18.84
N ILE A 165 28.32 1.38 -19.77
CA ILE A 165 27.82 1.32 -21.14
C ILE A 165 26.40 0.78 -21.17
N ARG A 166 26.12 -0.27 -20.39
CA ARG A 166 24.78 -0.84 -20.31
C ARG A 166 23.78 0.11 -19.67
N ILE A 167 24.15 0.75 -18.55
CA ILE A 167 23.31 1.73 -17.86
C ILE A 167 23.00 2.90 -18.80
N ASN A 168 23.99 3.46 -19.49
CA ASN A 168 23.79 4.56 -20.43
C ASN A 168 22.81 4.18 -21.54
N ARG A 169 22.94 2.98 -22.12
CA ARG A 169 22.01 2.50 -23.15
C ARG A 169 20.58 2.33 -22.60
N GLU A 170 20.43 1.80 -21.40
CA GLU A 170 19.11 1.66 -20.76
C GLU A 170 18.49 3.04 -20.50
N LEU A 171 19.29 4.03 -20.04
CA LEU A 171 18.83 5.40 -19.84
C LEU A 171 18.47 6.10 -21.14
N GLU A 172 19.26 5.94 -22.20
CA GLU A 172 18.93 6.50 -23.54
C GLU A 172 17.60 5.94 -24.03
N ASN A 173 17.39 4.62 -23.98
CA ASN A 173 16.12 4.00 -24.36
C ASN A 173 14.94 4.52 -23.51
N PHE A 174 15.14 4.72 -22.22
CA PHE A 174 14.13 5.28 -21.33
C PHE A 174 13.80 6.73 -21.70
N ILE A 175 14.80 7.56 -21.93
CA ILE A 175 14.62 8.97 -22.34
C ILE A 175 13.88 9.06 -23.69
N ASP A 176 14.25 8.22 -24.64
CA ASP A 176 13.58 8.17 -25.95
C ASP A 176 12.09 7.77 -25.81
N SER A 177 11.80 6.80 -24.94
CA SER A 177 10.44 6.40 -24.63
C SER A 177 9.63 7.54 -24.00
N ILE A 178 10.19 8.23 -23.01
CA ILE A 178 9.56 9.39 -22.35
C ILE A 178 9.30 10.50 -23.38
N ASN A 179 10.29 10.84 -24.21
CA ASN A 179 10.12 11.87 -25.23
C ASN A 179 9.01 11.52 -26.22
N SER A 180 8.85 10.26 -26.57
CA SER A 180 7.77 9.83 -27.49
C SER A 180 6.36 9.93 -26.87
N ILE A 181 6.25 9.99 -25.53
CA ILE A 181 4.97 10.09 -24.82
C ILE A 181 4.60 11.55 -24.51
N PHE A 182 5.59 12.38 -24.18
CA PHE A 182 5.37 13.74 -23.65
C PHE A 182 5.71 14.87 -24.62
N TYR A 183 6.37 14.56 -25.75
CA TYR A 183 6.78 15.53 -26.79
C TYR A 183 6.44 15.04 -28.20
#